data_0c3b0de74b334b145a06f4b69f81b2c5
#
_entry.id   0c3b0de74b334b145a06f4b69f81b2c5
#
_cell.length_a   1.000
_cell.length_b   1.000
_cell.length_c   1.000
_cell.angle_alpha   90.00
_cell.angle_beta   90.00
_cell.angle_gamma   90.00
#
_symmetry.space_group_name_H-M   'P 1'
#
loop_
_entity.id
_entity.type
_entity.pdbx_description
1 polymer ?
#
loop_
_entity_poly.entity_id
_entity_poly.type
_entity_poly.pdbx_seq_one_letter_code
_entity_poly.pdbx_strand_id
1 'polypeptide(L)'
;MNVAVQGTKEFSDYSVFMRAMGVALSSLQDEEFNVYSAGPSSINSFTAEFCNLSEGGLKRRGIKVRYYKVAPSFIEENIDDFDYFAFLSTPNQRPSRLSATAELSGVEVGVFQY
;
A
#
# COMPACT_ATOMS: atom_id res chain seq x y z
N MET A 1 2.51 11.82 0.33
CA MET A 1 3.04 10.51 0.74
C MET A 1 2.68 9.47 -0.29
N ASN A 2 3.65 8.76 -0.78
CA ASN A 2 3.44 7.69 -1.75
C ASN A 2 3.58 6.34 -1.05
N VAL A 3 2.51 5.56 -1.08
CA VAL A 3 2.45 4.25 -0.45
C VAL A 3 2.24 3.20 -1.52
N ALA A 4 3.08 2.18 -1.53
CA ALA A 4 2.90 1.01 -2.38
C ALA A 4 2.29 -0.13 -1.57
N VAL A 5 1.39 -0.90 -2.16
CA VAL A 5 0.79 -2.05 -1.52
C VAL A 5 0.80 -3.24 -2.48
N GLN A 6 1.19 -4.39 -1.96
CA GLN A 6 1.21 -5.64 -2.70
C GLN A 6 0.77 -6.76 -1.76
N GLY A 7 -0.01 -7.71 -2.26
CA GLY A 7 -0.41 -8.87 -1.50
C GLY A 7 -0.02 -10.16 -2.20
N THR A 8 -0.13 -11.28 -1.48
CA THR A 8 0.01 -12.60 -2.09
C THR A 8 -1.21 -12.88 -2.96
N LYS A 9 -1.05 -13.81 -3.90
CA LYS A 9 -2.07 -14.12 -4.92
C LYS A 9 -3.44 -14.42 -4.33
N GLU A 10 -3.49 -15.03 -3.16
CA GLU A 10 -4.73 -15.48 -2.53
C GLU A 10 -5.26 -14.54 -1.45
N PHE A 11 -4.67 -13.37 -1.31
CA PHE A 11 -5.08 -12.41 -0.29
C PHE A 11 -6.53 -11.96 -0.50
N SER A 12 -7.34 -12.05 0.55
CA SER A 12 -8.75 -11.64 0.51
C SER A 12 -9.26 -11.06 1.83
N ASP A 13 -8.37 -10.69 2.75
CA ASP A 13 -8.76 -10.21 4.09
C ASP A 13 -8.75 -8.69 4.15
N TYR A 14 -9.92 -8.08 3.97
CA TYR A 14 -10.06 -6.62 3.97
C TYR A 14 -9.68 -5.99 5.32
N SER A 15 -9.92 -6.69 6.43
CA SER A 15 -9.58 -6.15 7.75
C SER A 15 -8.07 -5.99 7.93
N VAL A 16 -7.28 -6.92 7.41
CA VAL A 16 -5.82 -6.81 7.41
C VAL A 16 -5.37 -5.68 6.49
N PHE A 17 -6.02 -5.55 5.32
CA PHE A 17 -5.75 -4.44 4.41
C PHE A 17 -6.01 -3.09 5.09
N MET A 18 -7.12 -2.96 5.79
CA MET A 18 -7.46 -1.73 6.52
C MET A 18 -6.43 -1.41 7.60
N ARG A 19 -5.91 -2.43 8.28
CA ARG A 19 -4.85 -2.24 9.27
C ARG A 19 -3.58 -1.69 8.62
N ALA A 20 -3.21 -2.22 7.46
CA ALA A 20 -2.05 -1.74 6.71
C ALA A 20 -2.21 -0.28 6.32
N MET A 21 -3.39 0.10 5.82
CA MET A 21 -3.68 1.49 5.45
C MET A 21 -3.67 2.40 6.68
N GLY A 22 -4.19 1.94 7.81
CA GLY A 22 -4.15 2.69 9.07
C GLY A 22 -2.74 2.97 9.54
N VAL A 23 -1.85 1.98 9.45
CA VAL A 23 -0.44 2.15 9.81
C VAL A 23 0.23 3.16 8.87
N ALA A 24 -0.02 3.07 7.56
CA ALA A 24 0.53 4.01 6.61
C ALA A 24 0.04 5.45 6.90
N LEU A 25 -1.26 5.61 7.14
CA LEU A 25 -1.85 6.91 7.46
C LEU A 25 -1.30 7.51 8.74
N SER A 26 -0.90 6.70 9.72
CA SER A 26 -0.35 7.19 10.98
C SER A 26 0.99 7.91 10.80
N SER A 27 1.68 7.65 9.68
CA SER A 27 2.96 8.29 9.35
C SER A 27 2.79 9.48 8.40
N LEU A 28 1.56 9.80 8.01
CA LEU A 28 1.28 10.88 7.06
C LEU A 28 1.62 12.24 7.67
N GLN A 29 2.47 12.99 6.98
CA GLN A 29 2.90 14.32 7.43
C GLN A 29 2.60 15.41 6.40
N ASP A 30 2.05 15.06 5.25
CA ASP A 30 1.69 16.02 4.21
C ASP A 30 0.20 15.94 3.88
N GLU A 31 -0.22 16.67 2.84
CA GLU A 31 -1.63 16.81 2.47
C GLU A 31 -2.08 15.82 1.39
N GLU A 32 -1.19 14.90 0.97
CA GLU A 32 -1.50 13.94 -0.08
C GLU A 32 -1.21 12.52 0.38
N PHE A 33 -2.16 11.63 0.09
CA PHE A 33 -2.02 10.20 0.36
C PHE A 33 -2.29 9.44 -0.94
N ASN A 34 -1.23 9.01 -1.59
CA ASN A 34 -1.28 8.32 -2.88
C ASN A 34 -1.00 6.83 -2.66
N VAL A 35 -1.96 5.98 -3.02
CA VAL A 35 -1.82 4.53 -2.87
C VAL A 35 -1.63 3.89 -4.23
N TYR A 36 -0.51 3.22 -4.40
CA TYR A 36 -0.15 2.50 -5.62
C TYR A 36 -0.31 1.01 -5.38
N SER A 37 -1.33 0.43 -6.00
CA SER A 37 -1.64 -0.99 -5.87
C SER A 37 -0.95 -1.81 -6.96
N ALA A 38 -0.12 -2.77 -6.54
CA ALA A 38 0.64 -3.64 -7.45
C ALA A 38 -0.02 -5.01 -7.64
N GLY A 39 -1.25 -5.20 -7.15
CA GLY A 39 -1.95 -6.47 -7.27
C GLY A 39 -1.72 -7.40 -6.09
N PRO A 40 -2.37 -8.53 -6.06
CA PRO A 40 -3.32 -9.08 -7.04
C PRO A 40 -4.62 -8.28 -7.14
N SER A 41 -5.57 -8.77 -7.92
CA SER A 41 -6.84 -8.06 -8.18
C SER A 41 -7.63 -7.74 -6.91
N SER A 42 -7.57 -8.59 -5.88
CA SER A 42 -8.21 -8.33 -4.59
C SER A 42 -7.64 -7.08 -3.92
N ILE A 43 -6.32 -6.91 -3.96
CA ILE A 43 -5.66 -5.71 -3.43
C ILE A 43 -6.07 -4.48 -4.24
N ASN A 44 -6.15 -4.60 -5.56
CA ASN A 44 -6.61 -3.51 -6.41
C ASN A 44 -8.03 -3.07 -6.05
N SER A 45 -8.94 -4.04 -5.83
CA SER A 45 -10.31 -3.76 -5.44
C SER A 45 -10.40 -3.14 -4.04
N PHE A 46 -9.64 -3.67 -3.09
CA PHE A 46 -9.63 -3.14 -1.72
C PHE A 46 -9.08 -1.72 -1.68
N THR A 47 -8.05 -1.45 -2.48
CA THR A 47 -7.46 -0.11 -2.55
C THR A 47 -8.45 0.89 -3.11
N ALA A 48 -9.15 0.54 -4.19
CA ALA A 48 -10.18 1.40 -4.78
C ALA A 48 -11.31 1.66 -3.79
N GLU A 49 -11.79 0.62 -3.11
CA GLU A 49 -12.85 0.74 -2.11
C GLU A 49 -12.42 1.62 -0.93
N PHE A 50 -11.22 1.38 -0.40
CA PHE A 50 -10.68 2.18 0.70
C PHE A 50 -10.59 3.65 0.33
N CYS A 51 -10.06 3.96 -0.85
CA CYS A 51 -9.91 5.34 -1.29
C CYS A 51 -11.28 6.02 -1.46
N ASN A 52 -12.26 5.31 -2.03
CA ASN A 52 -13.61 5.84 -2.17
C ASN A 52 -14.29 6.13 -0.83
N LEU A 53 -14.17 5.19 0.12
CA LEU A 53 -14.81 5.33 1.43
C LEU A 53 -14.12 6.38 2.30
N SER A 54 -12.81 6.55 2.15
CA SER A 54 -12.02 7.44 3.01
C SER A 54 -11.90 8.85 2.46
N GLU A 55 -12.18 9.05 1.18
CA GLU A 55 -11.98 10.33 0.51
C GLU A 55 -12.67 11.50 1.22
N GLY A 56 -13.96 11.33 1.56
CA GLY A 56 -14.73 12.38 2.23
C GLY A 56 -14.16 12.77 3.58
N GLY A 57 -13.84 11.78 4.43
CA GLY A 57 -13.29 12.02 5.76
C GLY A 57 -11.89 12.64 5.71
N LEU A 58 -11.04 12.16 4.83
CA LEU A 58 -9.68 12.69 4.68
C LEU A 58 -9.69 14.08 4.06
N LYS A 59 -10.59 14.33 3.11
CA LYS A 59 -10.77 15.66 2.53
C LYS A 59 -11.13 16.71 3.58
N ARG A 60 -11.99 16.36 4.54
CA ARG A 60 -12.34 17.26 5.65
C ARG A 60 -11.15 17.61 6.51
N ARG A 61 -10.12 16.75 6.53
CA ARG A 61 -8.86 16.97 7.25
C ARG A 61 -7.82 17.63 6.36
N GLY A 62 -8.18 18.03 5.14
CA GLY A 62 -7.26 18.67 4.20
C GLY A 62 -6.35 17.69 3.47
N ILE A 63 -6.69 16.40 3.45
CA ILE A 63 -5.87 15.36 2.83
C ILE A 63 -6.51 14.90 1.52
N LYS A 64 -5.73 14.94 0.43
CA LYS A 64 -6.14 14.41 -0.87
C LYS A 64 -5.74 12.95 -0.98
N VAL A 65 -6.68 12.08 -1.33
CA VAL A 65 -6.45 10.66 -1.51
C VAL A 65 -6.51 10.35 -3.00
N ARG A 66 -5.51 9.63 -3.50
CA ARG A 66 -5.44 9.18 -4.90
C ARG A 66 -5.11 7.71 -4.93
N TYR A 67 -5.65 7.03 -5.94
CA TYR A 67 -5.46 5.60 -6.17
C TYR A 67 -4.86 5.37 -7.54
N TYR A 68 -3.84 4.53 -7.59
CA TYR A 68 -3.19 4.13 -8.84
C TYR A 68 -3.03 2.61 -8.87
N LYS A 69 -3.51 2.01 -9.95
CA LYS A 69 -3.28 0.59 -10.24
C LYS A 69 -2.08 0.50 -11.16
N VAL A 70 -1.01 -0.14 -10.70
CA VAL A 70 0.25 -0.19 -11.43
C VAL A 70 0.81 -1.61 -11.46
N ALA A 71 1.73 -1.87 -12.40
CA ALA A 71 2.49 -3.11 -12.38
C ALA A 71 3.57 -3.06 -11.29
N PRO A 72 3.98 -4.22 -10.74
CA PRO A 72 5.09 -4.23 -9.77
C PRO A 72 6.37 -3.59 -10.31
N SER A 73 6.63 -3.71 -11.60
CA SER A 73 7.79 -3.07 -12.24
C SER A 73 7.77 -1.55 -12.15
N PHE A 74 6.59 -0.93 -12.19
CA PHE A 74 6.47 0.52 -12.02
C PHE A 74 6.99 0.95 -10.65
N ILE A 75 6.60 0.21 -9.60
CA ILE A 75 7.06 0.51 -8.24
C ILE A 75 8.56 0.29 -8.12
N GLU A 76 9.07 -0.82 -8.68
CA GLU A 76 10.51 -1.12 -8.65
C GLU A 76 11.32 -0.03 -9.33
N GLU A 77 10.88 0.45 -10.50
CA GLU A 77 11.56 1.50 -11.25
C GLU A 77 11.54 2.86 -10.56
N ASN A 78 10.53 3.11 -9.73
CA ASN A 78 10.34 4.39 -9.03
C ASN A 78 10.46 4.24 -7.52
N ILE A 79 11.18 3.24 -7.04
CA ILE A 79 11.18 2.87 -5.62
C ILE A 79 11.62 4.02 -4.71
N ASP A 80 12.51 4.88 -5.18
CA ASP A 80 12.99 6.02 -4.38
C ASP A 80 11.94 7.10 -4.17
N ASP A 81 10.83 7.06 -4.92
CA ASP A 81 9.72 7.99 -4.77
C ASP A 81 8.70 7.54 -3.72
N PHE A 82 8.86 6.35 -3.17
CA PHE A 82 7.91 5.78 -2.22
C PHE A 82 8.38 5.97 -0.79
N ASP A 83 7.42 6.29 0.09
CA ASP A 83 7.66 6.51 1.52
C ASP A 83 7.38 5.27 2.34
N TYR A 84 6.51 4.40 1.86
CA TYR A 84 6.08 3.21 2.59
C TYR A 84 5.68 2.10 1.62
N PHE A 85 6.02 0.86 1.97
CA PHE A 85 5.61 -0.33 1.22
C PHE A 85 4.92 -1.30 2.17
N ALA A 86 3.65 -1.62 1.91
CA ALA A 86 2.88 -2.58 2.69
C ALA A 86 2.79 -3.91 1.94
N PHE A 87 3.28 -4.98 2.54
CA PHE A 87 3.22 -6.32 1.98
C PHE A 87 2.28 -7.19 2.82
N LEU A 88 1.24 -7.74 2.18
CA LEU A 88 0.18 -8.49 2.82
C LEU A 88 0.36 -9.97 2.50
N SER A 89 0.78 -10.76 3.48
CA SER A 89 1.19 -12.15 3.23
C SER A 89 0.76 -13.10 4.35
N THR A 90 0.81 -14.40 4.04
CA THR A 90 0.69 -15.44 5.08
C THR A 90 2.00 -15.56 5.86
N PRO A 91 1.97 -16.12 7.10
CA PRO A 91 3.18 -16.25 7.91
C PRO A 91 4.31 -17.04 7.26
N ASN A 92 3.98 -17.99 6.38
CA ASN A 92 4.95 -18.86 5.74
C ASN A 92 5.40 -18.35 4.36
N GLN A 93 4.92 -17.18 3.94
CA GLN A 93 5.24 -16.61 2.65
C GLN A 93 6.60 -15.92 2.70
N ARG A 94 7.41 -16.17 1.68
CA ARG A 94 8.68 -15.45 1.52
C ARG A 94 8.41 -14.00 1.11
N PRO A 95 9.25 -13.05 1.53
CA PRO A 95 9.14 -11.69 1.03
C PRO A 95 9.19 -11.67 -0.51
N SER A 96 8.37 -10.81 -1.12
CA SER A 96 8.40 -10.66 -2.57
C SER A 96 9.69 -9.97 -3.00
N ARG A 97 10.07 -10.15 -4.27
CA ARG A 97 11.20 -9.42 -4.84
C ARG A 97 11.03 -7.90 -4.64
N LEU A 98 9.82 -7.41 -4.82
CA LEU A 98 9.53 -5.98 -4.68
C LEU A 98 9.72 -5.50 -3.24
N SER A 99 9.27 -6.27 -2.24
CA SER A 99 9.46 -5.89 -0.84
C SER A 99 10.93 -5.89 -0.45
N ALA A 100 11.71 -6.85 -0.96
CA ALA A 100 13.16 -6.90 -0.74
C ALA A 100 13.85 -5.68 -1.38
N THR A 101 13.46 -5.31 -2.60
CA THR A 101 13.99 -4.13 -3.28
C THR A 101 13.67 -2.85 -2.49
N ALA A 102 12.45 -2.73 -1.99
CA ALA A 102 12.04 -1.58 -1.18
C ALA A 102 12.90 -1.45 0.08
N GLU A 103 13.11 -2.56 0.78
CA GLU A 103 13.92 -2.60 1.99
C GLU A 103 15.37 -2.18 1.72
N LEU A 104 15.97 -2.73 0.65
CA LEU A 104 17.34 -2.38 0.25
C LEU A 104 17.48 -0.91 -0.18
N SER A 105 16.40 -0.31 -0.67
CA SER A 105 16.39 1.10 -1.09
C SER A 105 16.10 2.06 0.06
N GLY A 106 15.91 1.57 1.28
CA GLY A 106 15.66 2.39 2.45
C GLY A 106 14.20 2.81 2.62
N VAL A 107 13.29 2.23 1.85
CA VAL A 107 11.84 2.46 2.01
C VAL A 107 11.37 1.68 3.24
N GLU A 108 10.55 2.31 4.07
CA GLU A 108 9.96 1.63 5.22
C GLU A 108 8.99 0.54 4.73
N VAL A 109 9.20 -0.70 5.17
CA VAL A 109 8.39 -1.85 4.76
C VAL A 109 7.62 -2.38 5.96
N GLY A 110 6.30 -2.49 5.81
CA GLY A 110 5.45 -3.17 6.77
C GLY A 110 4.96 -4.49 6.20
N VAL A 111 5.06 -5.55 6.98
CA VAL A 111 4.53 -6.88 6.62
C VAL A 111 3.31 -7.15 7.48
N PHE A 112 2.18 -7.40 6.83
CA PHE A 112 0.90 -7.63 7.49
C PHE A 112 0.45 -9.05 7.16
N GLN A 113 0.31 -9.88 8.20
CA GLN A 113 -0.01 -11.30 8.03
C GLN A 113 -1.49 -11.58 8.29
N TYR A 114 -2.01 -12.54 7.54
CA TYR A 114 -3.40 -12.98 7.64
C TYR A 114 -3.54 -14.49 7.74
#